data_0ab5a477152d3454830770ffc4cb8f42
#
_entry.id   0ab5a477152d3454830770ffc4cb8f42
#
_cell.length_a   1.000
_cell.length_b   1.000
_cell.length_c   1.000
_cell.angle_alpha   90.00
_cell.angle_beta   90.00
_cell.angle_gamma   90.00
#
_symmetry.space_group_name_H-M   'P 1'
#
loop_
_entity.id
_entity.type
_entity.pdbx_description
1 polymer ?
#
loop_
_entity_poly.entity_id
_entity_poly.type
_entity_poly.pdbx_seq_one_letter_code
_entity_poly.pdbx_strand_id
1 'polypeptide(L)'
;MVREIKRKEVKAKAQLAAEERVLDALVGPGAGPATRESFRKKLRNNELEDKEIEIAVQDTGSFPTIDLQGGQGAGIGMINLNDMLGKAMGPKTKKKKITVADSYEVLVNEESDKLIDTDQIVNEAKKAVEDNGIVFIDEIDKVCARSERVGGDVSREGVQRDLLPLIEGTTVNTKHGTIKTDHILFIASGAFQLSKPSDLLPELQGRLPIRVSLKALTQDDFKRILTEPKYSLIKQYEALLGTEDVKINFTGCGIDAIATLAVDINSTIENIGARRLHTILERVLEDVSFTAADKSGESVTIDADYVKDNVNELSKDTDLSKFIL
;
A
#
# COMPACT_ATOMS: atom_id res chain seq x y z
N MET A 1 -2.56 -10.68 0.27
CA MET A 1 -2.72 -11.14 1.66
C MET A 1 -3.11 -12.62 1.74
N VAL A 2 -4.34 -13.06 1.36
CA VAL A 2 -4.73 -14.51 1.38
C VAL A 2 -3.75 -15.36 0.57
N ARG A 3 -3.41 -14.92 -0.67
CA ARG A 3 -2.41 -15.61 -1.52
C ARG A 3 -1.03 -15.71 -0.85
N GLU A 4 -0.59 -14.69 -0.13
CA GLU A 4 0.70 -14.71 0.58
C GLU A 4 0.69 -15.68 1.77
N ILE A 5 -0.44 -15.75 2.49
CA ILE A 5 -0.60 -16.72 3.57
C ILE A 5 -0.54 -18.15 2.99
N LYS A 6 -1.28 -18.42 1.90
CA LYS A 6 -1.27 -19.73 1.23
C LYS A 6 0.11 -20.07 0.66
N ARG A 7 0.84 -19.11 0.10
CA ARG A 7 2.24 -19.33 -0.34
C ARG A 7 3.14 -19.76 0.81
N LYS A 8 2.97 -19.18 2.01
CA LYS A 8 3.74 -19.61 3.20
C LYS A 8 3.40 -21.05 3.62
N GLU A 9 2.12 -21.43 3.55
CA GLU A 9 1.66 -22.78 3.89
C GLU A 9 2.24 -23.84 2.95
N VAL A 10 2.32 -23.55 1.65
CA VAL A 10 2.82 -24.52 0.65
C VAL A 10 4.33 -24.42 0.41
N LYS A 11 5.02 -23.43 1.00
CA LYS A 11 6.43 -23.14 0.73
C LYS A 11 7.35 -24.35 0.85
N ALA A 12 7.19 -25.15 1.90
CA ALA A 12 8.03 -26.34 2.10
C ALA A 12 7.88 -27.36 0.97
N LYS A 13 6.64 -27.59 0.49
CA LYS A 13 6.38 -28.46 -0.66
C LYS A 13 6.90 -27.89 -1.96
N ALA A 14 6.74 -26.58 -2.14
CA ALA A 14 7.25 -25.87 -3.31
C ALA A 14 8.78 -25.89 -3.37
N GLN A 15 9.47 -25.77 -2.23
CA GLN A 15 10.93 -25.91 -2.15
C GLN A 15 11.42 -27.28 -2.59
N LEU A 16 10.75 -28.35 -2.15
CA LEU A 16 11.09 -29.71 -2.59
C LEU A 16 10.87 -29.88 -4.11
N ALA A 17 9.77 -29.36 -4.64
CA ALA A 17 9.50 -29.43 -6.07
C ALA A 17 10.51 -28.58 -6.89
N ALA A 18 10.89 -27.42 -6.39
CA ALA A 18 11.93 -26.59 -6.99
C ALA A 18 13.30 -27.28 -6.99
N GLU A 19 13.69 -27.93 -5.88
CA GLU A 19 14.93 -28.74 -5.78
C GLU A 19 14.96 -29.84 -6.86
N GLU A 20 13.86 -30.55 -7.08
CA GLU A 20 13.78 -31.57 -8.13
C GLU A 20 13.97 -30.96 -9.53
N ARG A 21 13.38 -29.80 -9.82
CA ARG A 21 13.56 -29.12 -11.12
C ARG A 21 14.98 -28.62 -11.32
N VAL A 22 15.66 -28.15 -10.27
CA VAL A 22 17.09 -27.78 -10.34
C VAL A 22 17.93 -29.02 -10.61
N LEU A 23 17.64 -30.15 -9.96
CA LEU A 23 18.32 -31.42 -10.24
C LEU A 23 18.09 -31.87 -11.69
N ASP A 24 16.88 -31.77 -12.22
CA ASP A 24 16.60 -32.08 -13.62
C ASP A 24 17.39 -31.21 -14.59
N ALA A 25 17.57 -29.92 -14.27
CA ALA A 25 18.38 -28.99 -15.06
C ALA A 25 19.89 -29.29 -14.98
N LEU A 26 20.38 -29.81 -13.85
CA LEU A 26 21.78 -30.13 -13.62
C LEU A 26 22.24 -31.45 -14.22
N VAL A 27 21.43 -32.51 -14.07
CA VAL A 27 21.83 -33.88 -14.39
C VAL A 27 20.92 -34.55 -15.43
N GLY A 28 19.84 -33.86 -15.82
CA GLY A 28 18.83 -34.39 -16.74
C GLY A 28 17.75 -35.24 -16.05
N PRO A 29 16.55 -35.30 -16.62
CA PRO A 29 15.42 -36.02 -16.03
C PRO A 29 15.61 -37.55 -15.99
N GLY A 30 16.53 -38.07 -16.80
CA GLY A 30 16.84 -39.51 -16.87
C GLY A 30 17.98 -39.97 -15.97
N ALA A 31 18.52 -39.08 -15.12
CA ALA A 31 19.65 -39.42 -14.23
C ALA A 31 19.24 -40.49 -13.18
N GLY A 32 20.14 -41.44 -12.93
CA GLY A 32 19.91 -42.52 -11.96
C GLY A 32 19.83 -42.00 -10.52
N PRO A 33 19.16 -42.76 -9.61
CA PRO A 33 18.95 -42.33 -8.22
C PRO A 33 20.21 -41.93 -7.47
N ALA A 34 21.30 -42.69 -7.65
CA ALA A 34 22.59 -42.42 -6.99
C ALA A 34 23.21 -41.07 -7.42
N THR A 35 23.11 -40.76 -8.72
CA THR A 35 23.60 -39.46 -9.25
C THR A 35 22.76 -38.30 -8.71
N ARG A 36 21.44 -38.43 -8.75
CA ARG A 36 20.53 -37.40 -8.20
C ARG A 36 20.80 -37.12 -6.72
N GLU A 37 21.01 -38.19 -5.92
CA GLU A 37 21.28 -38.05 -4.48
C GLU A 37 22.64 -37.38 -4.21
N SER A 38 23.66 -37.69 -5.02
CA SER A 38 24.97 -37.00 -4.92
C SER A 38 24.85 -35.52 -5.22
N PHE A 39 24.14 -35.13 -6.29
CA PHE A 39 23.94 -33.73 -6.64
C PHE A 39 23.02 -33.02 -5.64
N ARG A 40 22.00 -33.69 -5.08
CA ARG A 40 21.15 -33.14 -4.00
C ARG A 40 21.98 -32.76 -2.76
N LYS A 41 22.92 -33.61 -2.36
CA LYS A 41 23.85 -33.29 -1.25
C LYS A 41 24.69 -32.06 -1.56
N LYS A 42 25.25 -31.94 -2.76
CA LYS A 42 26.04 -30.77 -3.17
C LYS A 42 25.21 -29.48 -3.22
N LEU A 43 23.94 -29.56 -3.69
CA LEU A 43 23.01 -28.42 -3.66
C LEU A 43 22.74 -27.95 -2.23
N ARG A 44 22.46 -28.88 -1.31
CA ARG A 44 22.20 -28.54 0.10
C ARG A 44 23.43 -28.04 0.85
N ASN A 45 24.64 -28.35 0.37
CA ASN A 45 25.90 -27.85 0.87
C ASN A 45 26.32 -26.53 0.21
N ASN A 46 25.48 -25.95 -0.67
CA ASN A 46 25.76 -24.71 -1.41
C ASN A 46 27.01 -24.79 -2.33
N GLU A 47 27.41 -25.99 -2.76
CA GLU A 47 28.61 -26.21 -3.59
C GLU A 47 28.36 -25.88 -5.08
N LEU A 48 27.12 -25.59 -5.48
CA LEU A 48 26.71 -25.44 -6.87
C LEU A 48 26.00 -24.10 -7.15
N GLU A 49 26.04 -23.13 -6.23
CA GLU A 49 25.29 -21.89 -6.30
C GLU A 49 25.60 -21.06 -7.56
N ASP A 50 26.90 -20.95 -7.92
CA ASP A 50 27.37 -20.15 -9.05
C ASP A 50 27.21 -20.86 -10.40
N LYS A 51 26.78 -22.12 -10.41
CA LYS A 51 26.65 -22.90 -11.64
C LYS A 51 25.45 -22.41 -12.44
N GLU A 52 25.67 -22.08 -13.72
CA GLU A 52 24.58 -21.75 -14.64
C GLU A 52 23.81 -22.99 -15.06
N ILE A 53 22.48 -22.88 -15.00
CA ILE A 53 21.52 -23.88 -15.45
C ILE A 53 20.49 -23.26 -16.39
N GLU A 54 19.95 -24.07 -17.29
CA GLU A 54 18.85 -23.67 -18.17
C GLU A 54 17.55 -24.21 -17.59
N ILE A 55 16.68 -23.30 -17.15
CA ILE A 55 15.36 -23.64 -16.63
C ILE A 55 14.26 -23.17 -17.55
N ALA A 56 13.18 -23.96 -17.63
CA ALA A 56 11.95 -23.56 -18.30
C ALA A 56 11.05 -22.83 -17.28
N VAL A 57 10.81 -21.55 -17.48
CA VAL A 57 9.91 -20.73 -16.65
C VAL A 57 8.69 -20.30 -17.48
N GLN A 58 7.55 -20.12 -16.80
CA GLN A 58 6.36 -19.60 -17.46
C GLN A 58 6.61 -18.19 -17.97
N ASP A 59 6.28 -17.94 -19.23
CA ASP A 59 6.35 -16.61 -19.82
C ASP A 59 5.13 -15.80 -19.39
N THR A 60 5.31 -14.95 -18.38
CA THR A 60 4.28 -13.99 -17.92
C THR A 60 4.21 -12.74 -18.79
N GLY A 61 4.88 -12.72 -19.96
CA GLY A 61 4.87 -11.61 -20.89
C GLY A 61 3.46 -11.33 -21.40
N SER A 62 3.05 -10.07 -21.23
CA SER A 62 1.80 -9.56 -21.77
C SER A 62 1.81 -9.72 -23.31
N PHE A 63 0.84 -10.45 -23.85
CA PHE A 63 0.60 -10.36 -25.29
C PHE A 63 0.23 -8.91 -25.63
N PRO A 64 0.69 -8.38 -26.75
CA PRO A 64 0.22 -7.09 -27.20
C PRO A 64 -1.30 -7.14 -27.30
N THR A 65 -1.96 -6.24 -26.58
CA THR A 65 -3.40 -5.98 -26.75
C THR A 65 -3.58 -5.49 -28.18
N ILE A 66 -4.14 -6.32 -29.02
CA ILE A 66 -4.57 -5.88 -30.36
C ILE A 66 -5.86 -5.09 -30.12
N ASP A 67 -5.74 -3.76 -30.13
CA ASP A 67 -6.89 -2.87 -30.25
C ASP A 67 -7.57 -3.14 -31.57
N LEU A 68 -8.61 -3.96 -31.57
CA LEU A 68 -9.52 -4.07 -32.72
C LEU A 68 -10.39 -2.80 -32.71
N GLN A 69 -9.83 -1.71 -33.25
CA GLN A 69 -10.56 -0.50 -33.58
C GLN A 69 -11.35 -0.74 -34.88
N GLY A 70 -12.61 -1.13 -34.77
CA GLY A 70 -13.46 -1.29 -35.94
C GLY A 70 -14.86 -1.78 -35.64
N GLY A 71 -15.84 -0.87 -35.61
CA GLY A 71 -17.25 -1.20 -35.78
C GLY A 71 -18.19 -0.83 -34.66
N GLN A 72 -19.02 0.18 -34.90
CA GLN A 72 -20.17 0.60 -34.11
C GLN A 72 -21.09 -0.57 -33.73
N GLY A 73 -21.39 -0.70 -32.44
CA GLY A 73 -22.60 -1.38 -31.97
C GLY A 73 -22.43 -2.84 -31.59
N ALA A 74 -21.95 -3.12 -30.39
CA ALA A 74 -22.43 -4.15 -29.46
C ALA A 74 -21.47 -4.18 -28.26
N GLY A 75 -21.99 -3.97 -27.04
CA GLY A 75 -21.26 -4.14 -25.80
C GLY A 75 -20.91 -5.61 -25.58
N ILE A 76 -19.87 -6.09 -26.23
CA ILE A 76 -19.25 -7.39 -25.94
C ILE A 76 -18.14 -7.08 -24.92
N GLY A 77 -18.37 -7.51 -23.67
CA GLY A 77 -17.37 -7.41 -22.63
C GLY A 77 -16.01 -7.88 -23.11
N MET A 78 -14.94 -7.19 -22.66
CA MET A 78 -13.56 -7.58 -22.86
C MET A 78 -13.37 -9.06 -22.48
N ILE A 79 -13.53 -9.96 -23.43
CA ILE A 79 -13.17 -11.36 -23.26
C ILE A 79 -11.64 -11.36 -23.30
N ASN A 80 -11.00 -11.65 -22.17
CA ASN A 80 -9.58 -11.86 -22.09
C ASN A 80 -9.20 -13.05 -22.96
N LEU A 81 -8.82 -12.77 -24.22
CA LEU A 81 -8.36 -13.79 -25.17
C LEU A 81 -7.19 -14.59 -24.59
N ASN A 82 -6.43 -14.01 -23.65
CA ASN A 82 -5.36 -14.65 -22.90
C ASN A 82 -5.83 -15.83 -22.05
N ASP A 83 -6.98 -15.70 -21.37
CA ASP A 83 -7.53 -16.78 -20.54
C ASP A 83 -8.10 -17.92 -21.42
N MET A 84 -8.62 -17.57 -22.58
CA MET A 84 -9.21 -18.56 -23.49
C MET A 84 -8.13 -19.31 -24.27
N LEU A 85 -7.07 -18.62 -24.76
CA LEU A 85 -5.93 -19.27 -25.44
C LEU A 85 -5.02 -20.02 -24.47
N GLY A 86 -4.81 -19.51 -23.26
CA GLY A 86 -3.97 -20.15 -22.23
C GLY A 86 -4.54 -21.48 -21.77
N LYS A 87 -5.87 -21.60 -21.69
CA LYS A 87 -6.54 -22.88 -21.40
C LYS A 87 -6.47 -23.89 -22.56
N ALA A 88 -6.38 -23.42 -23.81
CA ALA A 88 -6.37 -24.29 -24.99
C ALA A 88 -4.96 -24.73 -25.41
N MET A 89 -3.91 -23.91 -25.21
CA MET A 89 -2.55 -24.18 -25.69
C MET A 89 -1.53 -24.49 -24.58
N GLY A 90 -1.93 -24.47 -23.31
CA GLY A 90 -1.02 -24.62 -22.16
C GLY A 90 -0.12 -23.41 -21.92
N PRO A 91 0.52 -23.30 -20.75
CA PRO A 91 1.40 -22.20 -20.45
C PRO A 91 2.64 -22.21 -21.37
N LYS A 92 2.88 -21.13 -22.09
CA LYS A 92 4.14 -20.95 -22.84
C LYS A 92 5.30 -20.91 -21.86
N THR A 93 6.28 -21.78 -22.06
CA THR A 93 7.53 -21.79 -21.27
C THR A 93 8.65 -21.17 -22.10
N LYS A 94 9.44 -20.31 -21.44
CA LYS A 94 10.65 -19.71 -22.00
C LYS A 94 11.86 -20.29 -21.28
N LYS A 95 12.85 -20.73 -22.03
CA LYS A 95 14.12 -21.17 -21.45
C LYS A 95 14.93 -19.96 -21.02
N LYS A 96 15.38 -19.96 -19.76
CA LYS A 96 16.21 -18.91 -19.17
C LYS A 96 17.47 -19.54 -18.59
N LYS A 97 18.63 -18.96 -18.90
CA LYS A 97 19.89 -19.31 -18.26
C LYS A 97 20.10 -18.43 -17.05
N ILE A 98 20.24 -19.00 -15.89
CA ILE A 98 20.46 -18.31 -14.61
C ILE A 98 21.28 -19.20 -13.69
N THR A 99 21.85 -18.62 -12.64
CA THR A 99 22.59 -19.36 -11.63
C THR A 99 21.66 -20.27 -10.81
N VAL A 100 22.21 -21.31 -10.20
CA VAL A 100 21.44 -22.20 -9.31
C VAL A 100 20.84 -21.39 -8.16
N ALA A 101 21.59 -20.46 -7.57
CA ALA A 101 21.12 -19.61 -6.47
C ALA A 101 19.89 -18.80 -6.88
N ASP A 102 19.95 -18.06 -7.99
CA ASP A 102 18.83 -17.25 -8.49
C ASP A 102 17.65 -18.09 -8.96
N SER A 103 17.90 -19.32 -9.40
CA SER A 103 16.85 -20.22 -9.89
C SER A 103 15.87 -20.65 -8.79
N TYR A 104 16.34 -20.79 -7.55
CA TYR A 104 15.51 -21.23 -6.44
C TYR A 104 14.34 -20.29 -6.16
N GLU A 105 14.59 -18.98 -6.10
CA GLU A 105 13.53 -18.01 -5.85
C GLU A 105 12.44 -18.06 -6.93
N VAL A 106 12.86 -18.11 -8.19
CA VAL A 106 11.94 -18.16 -9.34
C VAL A 106 11.13 -19.46 -9.33
N LEU A 107 11.80 -20.61 -9.13
CA LEU A 107 11.15 -21.91 -9.15
C LEU A 107 10.25 -22.14 -7.95
N VAL A 108 10.64 -21.72 -6.74
CA VAL A 108 9.80 -21.81 -5.54
C VAL A 108 8.54 -20.97 -5.69
N ASN A 109 8.62 -19.78 -6.28
CA ASN A 109 7.46 -18.95 -6.56
C ASN A 109 6.52 -19.64 -7.58
N GLU A 110 7.06 -20.18 -8.66
CA GLU A 110 6.30 -20.89 -9.69
C GLU A 110 5.64 -22.15 -9.15
N GLU A 111 6.37 -23.00 -8.41
CA GLU A 111 5.82 -24.21 -7.80
C GLU A 111 4.81 -23.88 -6.69
N SER A 112 5.02 -22.81 -5.93
CA SER A 112 4.02 -22.33 -4.97
C SER A 112 2.71 -21.94 -5.68
N ASP A 113 2.79 -21.23 -6.79
CA ASP A 113 1.61 -20.82 -7.55
C ASP A 113 0.87 -22.01 -8.20
N LYS A 114 1.58 -23.08 -8.58
CA LYS A 114 0.95 -24.32 -9.06
C LYS A 114 0.22 -25.10 -7.95
N LEU A 115 0.75 -25.03 -6.72
CA LEU A 115 0.16 -25.72 -5.56
C LEU A 115 -1.04 -24.97 -4.97
N ILE A 116 -1.30 -23.76 -5.42
CA ILE A 116 -2.36 -22.90 -4.92
C ILE A 116 -3.53 -22.90 -5.91
N ASP A 117 -4.69 -23.29 -5.42
CA ASP A 117 -5.94 -23.17 -6.17
C ASP A 117 -6.41 -21.70 -6.13
N THR A 118 -6.42 -21.06 -7.29
CA THR A 118 -6.83 -19.66 -7.43
C THR A 118 -8.29 -19.46 -7.04
N ASP A 119 -9.17 -20.41 -7.38
CA ASP A 119 -10.60 -20.31 -7.07
C ASP A 119 -10.84 -20.45 -5.56
N GLN A 120 -10.06 -21.30 -4.90
CA GLN A 120 -10.09 -21.42 -3.44
C GLN A 120 -9.65 -20.11 -2.78
N ILE A 121 -8.56 -19.47 -3.26
CA ILE A 121 -8.10 -18.18 -2.74
C ILE A 121 -9.19 -17.11 -2.87
N VAL A 122 -9.83 -17.03 -4.04
CA VAL A 122 -10.88 -16.04 -4.28
C VAL A 122 -12.05 -16.26 -3.33
N ASN A 123 -12.47 -17.50 -3.14
CA ASN A 123 -13.57 -17.84 -2.23
C ASN A 123 -13.23 -17.53 -0.76
N GLU A 124 -12.02 -17.91 -0.31
CA GLU A 124 -11.55 -17.56 1.04
C GLU A 124 -11.42 -16.05 1.24
N ALA A 125 -10.93 -15.32 0.25
CA ALA A 125 -10.82 -13.86 0.31
C ALA A 125 -12.19 -13.17 0.37
N LYS A 126 -13.16 -13.64 -0.43
CA LYS A 126 -14.54 -13.15 -0.39
C LYS A 126 -15.15 -13.37 0.99
N LYS A 127 -15.06 -14.59 1.51
CA LYS A 127 -15.56 -14.92 2.84
C LYS A 127 -14.90 -14.09 3.93
N ALA A 128 -13.58 -13.90 3.87
CA ALA A 128 -12.86 -13.05 4.83
C ALA A 128 -13.32 -11.58 4.79
N VAL A 129 -13.64 -11.04 3.60
CA VAL A 129 -14.19 -9.69 3.45
C VAL A 129 -15.62 -9.62 3.99
N GLU A 130 -16.46 -10.59 3.64
CA GLU A 130 -17.85 -10.64 4.09
C GLU A 130 -17.96 -10.75 5.62
N ASP A 131 -17.13 -11.59 6.25
CA ASP A 131 -17.21 -11.88 7.69
C ASP A 131 -16.41 -10.89 8.56
N ASN A 132 -15.33 -10.29 8.03
CA ASN A 132 -14.35 -9.51 8.81
C ASN A 132 -13.92 -8.20 8.11
N GLY A 133 -14.62 -7.78 7.06
CA GLY A 133 -14.29 -6.59 6.31
C GLY A 133 -14.51 -5.32 7.13
N ILE A 134 -13.64 -4.32 6.91
CA ILE A 134 -13.80 -2.96 7.44
C ILE A 134 -13.72 -1.99 6.26
N VAL A 135 -14.70 -1.11 6.16
CA VAL A 135 -14.76 -0.05 5.14
C VAL A 135 -14.69 1.31 5.83
N PHE A 136 -13.73 2.13 5.42
CA PHE A 136 -13.64 3.52 5.84
C PHE A 136 -14.27 4.42 4.78
N ILE A 137 -15.17 5.31 5.22
CA ILE A 137 -15.76 6.37 4.42
C ILE A 137 -15.21 7.68 4.98
N ASP A 138 -14.29 8.31 4.26
CA ASP A 138 -13.70 9.57 4.69
C ASP A 138 -14.52 10.77 4.18
N GLU A 139 -14.38 11.91 4.86
CA GLU A 139 -15.02 13.18 4.52
C GLU A 139 -16.57 13.09 4.40
N ILE A 140 -17.22 12.29 5.24
CA ILE A 140 -18.69 12.14 5.23
C ILE A 140 -19.43 13.48 5.47
N ASP A 141 -18.78 14.43 6.12
CA ASP A 141 -19.30 15.78 6.33
C ASP A 141 -19.53 16.55 5.02
N LYS A 142 -18.82 16.22 3.94
CA LYS A 142 -18.99 16.87 2.63
C LYS A 142 -20.36 16.56 1.98
N VAL A 143 -20.95 15.42 2.30
CA VAL A 143 -22.29 15.07 1.83
C VAL A 143 -23.40 15.58 2.77
N CYS A 144 -23.06 16.08 3.99
CA CYS A 144 -23.98 16.71 4.93
C CYS A 144 -24.20 18.19 4.65
N ALA A 145 -23.22 18.89 4.07
CA ALA A 145 -23.25 20.33 3.95
C ALA A 145 -24.45 20.80 3.14
N ARG A 146 -25.37 21.53 3.77
CA ARG A 146 -26.45 22.23 3.11
C ARG A 146 -25.86 23.36 2.28
N SER A 147 -26.08 23.34 0.98
CA SER A 147 -25.73 24.46 0.11
C SER A 147 -26.89 25.46 0.15
N GLU A 148 -26.63 26.73 0.45
CA GLU A 148 -27.62 27.79 0.29
C GLU A 148 -27.97 28.04 -1.21
N ARG A 149 -27.35 27.34 -2.14
CA ARG A 149 -27.63 27.43 -3.58
C ARG A 149 -28.52 26.28 -4.03
N VAL A 150 -29.70 26.66 -4.52
CA VAL A 150 -30.70 25.78 -5.16
C VAL A 150 -30.00 25.01 -6.31
N GLY A 151 -29.90 23.68 -6.19
CA GLY A 151 -29.35 22.78 -7.22
C GLY A 151 -28.24 21.83 -6.77
N GLY A 152 -27.50 22.14 -5.70
CA GLY A 152 -26.45 21.25 -5.17
C GLY A 152 -26.92 20.23 -4.13
N ASP A 153 -28.05 20.45 -3.48
CA ASP A 153 -28.55 19.60 -2.39
C ASP A 153 -29.05 18.24 -2.86
N VAL A 154 -29.68 18.19 -4.03
CA VAL A 154 -30.22 16.93 -4.60
C VAL A 154 -29.09 15.92 -4.84
N SER A 155 -27.91 16.40 -5.28
CA SER A 155 -26.76 15.53 -5.53
C SER A 155 -26.14 14.95 -4.24
N ARG A 156 -26.06 15.74 -3.16
CA ARG A 156 -25.50 15.32 -1.87
C ARG A 156 -26.38 14.35 -1.12
N GLU A 157 -27.68 14.62 -1.10
CA GLU A 157 -28.67 13.70 -0.56
C GLU A 157 -28.72 12.39 -1.36
N GLY A 158 -28.55 12.47 -2.70
CA GLY A 158 -28.43 11.30 -3.56
C GLY A 158 -27.27 10.40 -3.15
N VAL A 159 -26.07 10.96 -2.90
CA VAL A 159 -24.92 10.19 -2.42
C VAL A 159 -25.19 9.51 -1.08
N GLN A 160 -25.86 10.21 -0.14
CA GLN A 160 -26.22 9.59 1.14
C GLN A 160 -27.22 8.43 0.94
N ARG A 161 -28.16 8.55 0.03
CA ARG A 161 -29.11 7.48 -0.32
C ARG A 161 -28.45 6.31 -1.02
N ASP A 162 -27.39 6.55 -1.83
CA ASP A 162 -26.61 5.49 -2.48
C ASP A 162 -25.73 4.71 -1.49
N LEU A 163 -25.29 5.34 -0.40
CA LEU A 163 -24.54 4.69 0.67
C LEU A 163 -25.42 3.79 1.57
N LEU A 164 -26.71 4.11 1.71
CA LEU A 164 -27.61 3.36 2.59
C LEU A 164 -27.65 1.86 2.30
N PRO A 165 -27.88 1.40 1.05
CA PRO A 165 -27.91 -0.03 0.76
C PRO A 165 -26.59 -0.74 1.11
N LEU A 166 -25.44 -0.05 0.94
CA LEU A 166 -24.12 -0.62 1.27
C LEU A 166 -23.98 -0.86 2.77
N ILE A 167 -24.45 0.09 3.59
CA ILE A 167 -24.37 0.02 5.06
C ILE A 167 -25.45 -0.89 5.64
N GLU A 168 -26.61 -0.97 5.00
CA GLU A 168 -27.72 -1.83 5.41
C GLU A 168 -27.51 -3.32 5.09
N GLY A 169 -26.70 -3.60 4.11
CA GLY A 169 -26.43 -4.94 3.60
C GLY A 169 -26.98 -5.12 2.19
N THR A 170 -26.10 -5.33 1.25
CA THR A 170 -26.43 -5.58 -0.17
C THR A 170 -25.39 -6.48 -0.81
N THR A 171 -25.69 -6.93 -2.03
CA THR A 171 -24.76 -7.69 -2.85
C THR A 171 -24.06 -6.76 -3.83
N VAL A 172 -22.73 -6.66 -3.73
CA VAL A 172 -21.87 -5.82 -4.58
C VAL A 172 -21.13 -6.68 -5.57
N ASN A 173 -21.14 -6.28 -6.84
CA ASN A 173 -20.35 -6.94 -7.89
C ASN A 173 -18.91 -6.44 -7.88
N THR A 174 -17.96 -7.38 -7.82
CA THR A 174 -16.52 -7.10 -7.91
C THR A 174 -15.90 -7.86 -9.07
N LYS A 175 -14.66 -7.53 -9.44
CA LYS A 175 -13.89 -8.29 -10.42
C LYS A 175 -13.64 -9.76 -10.04
N HIS A 176 -13.85 -10.11 -8.77
CA HIS A 176 -13.70 -11.46 -8.23
C HIS A 176 -15.05 -12.13 -7.92
N GLY A 177 -16.14 -11.60 -8.43
CA GLY A 177 -17.49 -12.05 -8.19
C GLY A 177 -18.21 -11.19 -7.14
N THR A 178 -19.39 -11.63 -6.75
CA THR A 178 -20.24 -10.91 -5.79
C THR A 178 -19.78 -11.08 -4.36
N ILE A 179 -19.93 -10.04 -3.55
CA ILE A 179 -19.74 -10.04 -2.09
C ILE A 179 -20.96 -9.43 -1.42
N LYS A 180 -21.27 -9.88 -0.19
CA LYS A 180 -22.32 -9.34 0.65
C LYS A 180 -21.74 -8.40 1.69
N THR A 181 -22.42 -7.27 1.95
CA THR A 181 -21.93 -6.26 2.89
C THR A 181 -22.57 -6.33 4.28
N ASP A 182 -23.42 -7.32 4.53
CA ASP A 182 -24.24 -7.46 5.75
C ASP A 182 -23.43 -7.45 7.05
N HIS A 183 -22.23 -8.00 7.05
CA HIS A 183 -21.38 -8.09 8.23
C HIS A 183 -20.09 -7.25 8.14
N ILE A 184 -20.01 -6.38 7.14
CA ILE A 184 -18.87 -5.45 7.01
C ILE A 184 -19.04 -4.31 8.01
N LEU A 185 -17.97 -3.99 8.74
CA LEU A 185 -17.95 -2.82 9.62
C LEU A 185 -17.68 -1.55 8.80
N PHE A 186 -18.61 -0.58 8.87
CA PHE A 186 -18.44 0.72 8.26
C PHE A 186 -18.00 1.76 9.31
N ILE A 187 -16.95 2.48 9.03
CA ILE A 187 -16.42 3.56 9.85
C ILE A 187 -16.42 4.83 9.00
N ALA A 188 -17.26 5.80 9.35
CA ALA A 188 -17.30 7.09 8.68
C ALA A 188 -16.52 8.13 9.49
N SER A 189 -15.72 8.95 8.82
CA SER A 189 -14.97 10.07 9.41
C SER A 189 -15.29 11.38 8.70
N GLY A 190 -15.16 12.49 9.41
CA GLY A 190 -15.35 13.83 8.86
C GLY A 190 -14.96 14.90 9.88
N ALA A 191 -14.54 16.06 9.38
CA ALA A 191 -14.15 17.18 10.23
C ALA A 191 -15.34 17.92 10.86
N PHE A 192 -16.51 17.90 10.21
CA PHE A 192 -17.75 18.54 10.67
C PHE A 192 -17.61 20.00 11.10
N GLN A 193 -16.77 20.77 10.38
CA GLN A 193 -16.54 22.19 10.68
C GLN A 193 -17.78 23.06 10.36
N LEU A 194 -18.41 22.78 9.20
CA LEU A 194 -19.56 23.55 8.70
C LEU A 194 -20.89 22.82 8.86
N SER A 195 -20.85 21.56 9.16
CA SER A 195 -22.01 20.68 9.32
C SER A 195 -21.90 19.87 10.63
N LYS A 196 -22.96 19.21 11.00
CA LYS A 196 -23.01 18.35 12.19
C LYS A 196 -23.38 16.91 11.78
N PRO A 197 -23.02 15.89 12.53
CA PRO A 197 -23.51 14.53 12.29
C PRO A 197 -25.03 14.40 12.24
N SER A 198 -25.75 15.34 12.90
CA SER A 198 -27.21 15.44 12.83
C SER A 198 -27.75 15.92 11.48
N ASP A 199 -26.90 16.42 10.59
CA ASP A 199 -27.30 16.88 9.26
C ASP A 199 -27.25 15.75 8.21
N LEU A 200 -26.81 14.57 8.61
CA LEU A 200 -26.98 13.34 7.83
C LEU A 200 -28.45 12.93 7.81
N LEU A 201 -28.86 12.21 6.76
CA LEU A 201 -30.19 11.62 6.70
C LEU A 201 -30.49 10.77 7.94
N PRO A 202 -31.70 10.83 8.50
CA PRO A 202 -32.08 10.07 9.71
C PRO A 202 -31.78 8.57 9.60
N GLU A 203 -31.93 7.99 8.41
CA GLU A 203 -31.66 6.59 8.12
C GLU A 203 -30.17 6.28 8.29
N LEU A 204 -29.27 7.13 7.76
CA LEU A 204 -27.81 6.99 7.95
C LEU A 204 -27.39 7.16 9.41
N GLN A 205 -28.00 8.13 10.11
CA GLN A 205 -27.74 8.31 11.54
C GLN A 205 -28.08 7.05 12.35
N GLY A 206 -29.19 6.39 11.99
CA GLY A 206 -29.62 5.13 12.61
C GLY A 206 -28.65 3.96 12.34
N ARG A 207 -27.93 3.98 11.22
CA ARG A 207 -26.95 2.94 10.84
C ARG A 207 -25.52 3.24 11.29
N LEU A 208 -25.23 4.49 11.64
CA LEU A 208 -23.97 4.94 12.23
C LEU A 208 -24.20 5.49 13.66
N PRO A 209 -24.74 4.67 14.59
CA PRO A 209 -25.19 5.15 15.88
C PRO A 209 -24.07 5.49 16.85
N ILE A 210 -22.89 4.88 16.68
CA ILE A 210 -21.74 5.10 17.55
C ILE A 210 -20.97 6.33 17.08
N ARG A 211 -20.86 7.33 17.95
CA ARG A 211 -20.15 8.57 17.65
C ARG A 211 -18.94 8.69 18.56
N VAL A 212 -17.78 8.93 17.93
CA VAL A 212 -16.51 9.12 18.63
C VAL A 212 -15.93 10.47 18.20
N SER A 213 -15.55 11.29 19.17
CA SER A 213 -14.82 12.53 18.93
C SER A 213 -13.36 12.32 19.24
N LEU A 214 -12.49 12.57 18.26
CA LEU A 214 -11.04 12.52 18.46
C LEU A 214 -10.57 13.79 19.15
N LYS A 215 -9.65 13.66 20.10
CA LYS A 215 -8.99 14.80 20.74
C LYS A 215 -7.88 15.36 19.85
N ALA A 216 -7.58 16.65 20.03
CA ALA A 216 -6.39 17.24 19.42
C ALA A 216 -5.13 16.50 19.90
N LEU A 217 -4.13 16.41 19.01
CA LEU A 217 -2.85 15.79 19.35
C LEU A 217 -2.07 16.67 20.33
N THR A 218 -1.49 16.03 21.35
CA THR A 218 -0.60 16.66 22.32
C THR A 218 0.85 16.68 21.79
N GLN A 219 1.73 17.42 22.46
CA GLN A 219 3.15 17.44 22.15
C GLN A 219 3.76 16.03 22.21
N ASP A 220 3.38 15.24 23.21
CA ASP A 220 3.87 13.86 23.35
C ASP A 220 3.37 12.95 22.22
N ASP A 221 2.13 13.16 21.75
CA ASP A 221 1.62 12.42 20.59
C ASP A 221 2.44 12.76 19.32
N PHE A 222 2.77 14.03 19.11
CA PHE A 222 3.62 14.43 17.98
C PHE A 222 5.02 13.82 18.05
N LYS A 223 5.65 13.80 19.23
CA LYS A 223 6.95 13.12 19.43
C LYS A 223 6.87 11.64 19.08
N ARG A 224 5.83 10.97 19.56
CA ARG A 224 5.61 9.54 19.26
C ARG A 224 5.39 9.30 17.77
N ILE A 225 4.61 10.14 17.09
CA ILE A 225 4.39 10.05 15.63
C ILE A 225 5.71 10.22 14.86
N LEU A 226 6.60 11.10 15.32
CA LEU A 226 7.90 11.32 14.69
C LEU A 226 8.89 10.16 14.89
N THR A 227 8.77 9.38 15.97
CA THR A 227 9.81 8.42 16.37
C THR A 227 9.39 6.95 16.35
N GLU A 228 8.18 6.61 16.84
CA GLU A 228 7.76 5.22 17.04
C GLU A 228 7.44 4.44 15.75
N PRO A 229 6.75 5.00 14.73
CA PRO A 229 6.38 4.23 13.55
C PRO A 229 7.61 3.66 12.82
N LYS A 230 7.44 2.44 12.25
CA LYS A 230 8.51 1.79 11.48
C LYS A 230 9.04 2.69 10.35
N TYR A 231 8.14 3.42 9.72
CA TYR A 231 8.42 4.38 8.66
C TYR A 231 7.99 5.79 9.12
N SER A 232 8.57 6.27 10.24
CA SER A 232 8.32 7.62 10.72
C SER A 232 8.87 8.66 9.72
N LEU A 233 8.34 9.91 9.78
CA LEU A 233 8.78 10.99 8.89
C LEU A 233 10.29 11.23 8.99
N ILE A 234 10.85 11.22 10.21
CA ILE A 234 12.29 11.35 10.43
C ILE A 234 13.05 10.31 9.60
N LYS A 235 12.69 9.03 9.72
CA LYS A 235 13.34 7.94 8.98
C LYS A 235 13.17 8.06 7.46
N GLN A 236 12.04 8.60 7.01
CA GLN A 236 11.82 8.86 5.59
C GLN A 236 12.78 9.93 5.06
N TYR A 237 12.93 11.05 5.78
CA TYR A 237 13.88 12.10 5.39
C TYR A 237 15.35 11.66 5.53
N GLU A 238 15.70 10.88 6.56
CA GLU A 238 17.02 10.25 6.68
C GLU A 238 17.35 9.38 5.46
N ALA A 239 16.39 8.55 5.03
CA ALA A 239 16.58 7.71 3.86
C ALA A 239 16.61 8.51 2.56
N LEU A 240 15.80 9.56 2.43
CA LEU A 240 15.74 10.41 1.24
C LEU A 240 17.06 11.17 1.05
N LEU A 241 17.55 11.88 2.08
CA LEU A 241 18.81 12.62 2.01
C LEU A 241 20.03 11.70 1.96
N GLY A 242 19.89 10.48 2.51
CA GLY A 242 20.90 9.44 2.37
C GLY A 242 21.13 8.96 0.93
N THR A 243 20.20 9.21 -0.02
CA THR A 243 20.42 8.92 -1.44
C THR A 243 21.45 9.85 -2.09
N GLU A 244 21.62 11.06 -1.50
CA GLU A 244 22.65 12.05 -1.89
C GLU A 244 23.89 12.02 -0.97
N ASP A 245 24.04 10.94 -0.17
CA ASP A 245 25.10 10.77 0.82
C ASP A 245 25.12 11.85 1.94
N VAL A 246 24.03 12.58 2.14
CA VAL A 246 23.87 13.53 3.25
C VAL A 246 23.27 12.81 4.47
N LYS A 247 23.96 12.88 5.61
CA LYS A 247 23.47 12.31 6.86
C LYS A 247 22.78 13.37 7.69
N ILE A 248 21.53 13.18 8.02
CA ILE A 248 20.81 14.02 8.99
C ILE A 248 20.66 13.28 10.31
N ASN A 249 20.80 14.02 11.41
CA ASN A 249 20.62 13.50 12.76
C ASN A 249 19.71 14.40 13.56
N PHE A 250 18.52 13.91 13.89
CA PHE A 250 17.58 14.62 14.75
C PHE A 250 17.92 14.38 16.22
N THR A 251 18.21 15.48 16.94
CA THR A 251 18.39 15.40 18.39
C THR A 251 17.06 15.35 19.13
N GLY A 252 17.07 14.87 20.36
CA GLY A 252 15.85 14.89 21.18
C GLY A 252 15.26 16.28 21.37
N CYS A 253 16.12 17.32 21.55
CA CYS A 253 15.66 18.70 21.66
C CYS A 253 15.13 19.27 20.32
N GLY A 254 15.65 18.83 19.17
CA GLY A 254 15.10 19.16 17.85
C GLY A 254 13.69 18.56 17.65
N ILE A 255 13.51 17.29 18.00
CA ILE A 255 12.20 16.63 17.95
C ILE A 255 11.20 17.34 18.88
N ASP A 256 11.64 17.71 20.09
CA ASP A 256 10.82 18.45 21.05
C ASP A 256 10.39 19.81 20.50
N ALA A 257 11.29 20.53 19.85
CA ALA A 257 11.00 21.83 19.22
C ALA A 257 9.98 21.69 18.08
N ILE A 258 10.15 20.69 17.19
CA ILE A 258 9.21 20.41 16.10
C ILE A 258 7.82 20.06 16.65
N ALA A 259 7.76 19.20 17.70
CA ALA A 259 6.50 18.79 18.30
C ALA A 259 5.78 19.98 18.99
N THR A 260 6.51 20.85 19.70
CA THR A 260 5.96 22.05 20.31
C THR A 260 5.40 23.01 19.26
N LEU A 261 6.17 23.27 18.20
CA LEU A 261 5.75 24.10 17.10
C LEU A 261 4.47 23.56 16.40
N ALA A 262 4.37 22.25 16.23
CA ALA A 262 3.18 21.62 15.64
C ALA A 262 1.92 21.86 16.49
N VAL A 263 2.03 21.78 17.81
CA VAL A 263 0.93 22.09 18.73
C VAL A 263 0.55 23.57 18.63
N ASP A 264 1.53 24.45 18.68
CA ASP A 264 1.31 25.90 18.67
C ASP A 264 0.62 26.35 17.37
N ILE A 265 1.10 25.90 16.24
CA ILE A 265 0.50 26.24 14.94
C ILE A 265 -0.92 25.63 14.81
N ASN A 266 -1.12 24.38 15.23
CA ASN A 266 -2.45 23.76 15.19
C ASN A 266 -3.45 24.43 16.14
N SER A 267 -2.98 25.08 17.19
CA SER A 267 -3.85 25.79 18.14
C SER A 267 -4.16 27.22 17.68
N THR A 268 -3.26 27.87 16.92
CA THR A 268 -3.37 29.29 16.55
C THR A 268 -3.96 29.53 15.16
N ILE A 269 -3.70 28.64 14.20
CA ILE A 269 -4.16 28.80 12.82
C ILE A 269 -5.33 27.84 12.55
N GLU A 270 -5.00 26.60 12.20
CA GLU A 270 -5.98 25.54 11.90
C GLU A 270 -5.41 24.20 12.34
N ASN A 271 -6.25 23.40 13.00
CA ASN A 271 -5.86 22.07 13.44
C ASN A 271 -5.98 21.06 12.29
N ILE A 272 -4.88 20.81 11.61
CA ILE A 272 -4.78 19.77 10.57
C ILE A 272 -4.15 18.47 11.09
N GLY A 273 -4.04 18.33 12.41
CA GLY A 273 -3.52 17.13 13.05
C GLY A 273 -2.06 16.86 12.69
N ALA A 274 -1.73 15.58 12.48
CA ALA A 274 -0.37 15.14 12.18
C ALA A 274 0.17 15.60 10.81
N ARG A 275 -0.70 16.04 9.88
CA ARG A 275 -0.26 16.64 8.60
C ARG A 275 0.63 17.86 8.81
N ARG A 276 0.46 18.56 9.94
CA ARG A 276 1.32 19.70 10.32
C ARG A 276 2.80 19.35 10.36
N LEU A 277 3.14 18.11 10.74
CA LEU A 277 4.53 17.66 10.78
C LEU A 277 5.21 17.65 9.41
N HIS A 278 4.47 17.31 8.34
CA HIS A 278 5.01 17.38 6.98
C HIS A 278 5.40 18.81 6.62
N THR A 279 4.49 19.76 6.81
CA THR A 279 4.77 21.19 6.50
C THR A 279 5.95 21.74 7.28
N ILE A 280 6.05 21.39 8.58
CA ILE A 280 7.15 21.85 9.42
C ILE A 280 8.47 21.22 8.96
N LEU A 281 8.51 19.91 8.74
CA LEU A 281 9.73 19.21 8.31
C LEU A 281 10.17 19.63 6.92
N GLU A 282 9.25 19.85 5.98
CA GLU A 282 9.56 20.42 4.66
C GLU A 282 10.27 21.75 4.80
N ARG A 283 9.78 22.64 5.65
CA ARG A 283 10.41 23.95 5.86
C ARG A 283 11.75 23.85 6.58
N VAL A 284 11.82 23.06 7.66
CA VAL A 284 13.07 22.88 8.44
C VAL A 284 14.18 22.28 7.58
N LEU A 285 13.85 21.43 6.63
CA LEU A 285 14.81 20.71 5.79
C LEU A 285 14.96 21.30 4.38
N GLU A 286 14.28 22.42 4.07
CA GLU A 286 14.26 23.01 2.73
C GLU A 286 15.68 23.29 2.20
N ASP A 287 16.50 24.02 2.96
CA ASP A 287 17.87 24.38 2.57
C ASP A 287 18.77 23.14 2.44
N VAL A 288 18.67 22.19 3.36
CA VAL A 288 19.45 20.95 3.31
C VAL A 288 19.05 20.11 2.11
N SER A 289 17.74 19.99 1.86
CA SER A 289 17.22 19.22 0.72
C SER A 289 17.61 19.85 -0.61
N PHE A 290 17.56 21.17 -0.71
CA PHE A 290 17.92 21.91 -1.94
C PHE A 290 19.42 21.81 -2.25
N THR A 291 20.27 21.87 -1.22
CA THR A 291 21.74 21.82 -1.37
C THR A 291 22.34 20.43 -1.21
N ALA A 292 21.51 19.38 -1.07
CA ALA A 292 21.97 18.01 -0.77
C ALA A 292 22.98 17.47 -1.79
N ALA A 293 22.74 17.68 -3.08
CA ALA A 293 23.66 17.24 -4.14
C ALA A 293 25.06 17.89 -4.07
N ASP A 294 25.13 19.14 -3.56
CA ASP A 294 26.38 19.89 -3.44
C ASP A 294 27.13 19.57 -2.14
N LYS A 295 26.44 18.94 -1.16
CA LYS A 295 26.95 18.65 0.20
C LYS A 295 27.10 17.15 0.48
N SER A 296 27.35 16.36 -0.55
CA SER A 296 27.57 14.91 -0.42
C SER A 296 28.69 14.62 0.59
N GLY A 297 28.43 13.68 1.51
CA GLY A 297 29.34 13.31 2.59
C GLY A 297 29.24 14.16 3.87
N GLU A 298 28.42 15.22 3.88
CA GLU A 298 28.23 16.05 5.07
C GLU A 298 27.22 15.42 6.06
N SER A 299 27.33 15.86 7.31
CA SER A 299 26.38 15.48 8.36
C SER A 299 25.76 16.74 8.97
N VAL A 300 24.44 16.82 8.95
CA VAL A 300 23.66 17.92 9.49
C VAL A 300 22.93 17.49 10.76
N THR A 301 23.09 18.26 11.83
CA THR A 301 22.39 18.00 13.10
C THR A 301 21.20 18.95 13.24
N ILE A 302 20.02 18.38 13.40
CA ILE A 302 18.78 19.10 13.59
C ILE A 302 18.47 19.20 15.09
N ASP A 303 18.88 20.28 15.71
CA ASP A 303 18.61 20.62 17.11
C ASP A 303 17.54 21.72 17.25
N ALA A 304 17.26 22.14 18.46
CA ALA A 304 16.22 23.12 18.74
C ALA A 304 16.53 24.49 18.14
N ASP A 305 17.80 24.88 18.08
CA ASP A 305 18.20 26.17 17.53
C ASP A 305 18.11 26.15 16.00
N TYR A 306 18.55 25.06 15.37
CA TYR A 306 18.36 24.83 13.95
C TYR A 306 16.89 24.93 13.53
N VAL A 307 15.98 24.28 14.29
CA VAL A 307 14.54 24.35 14.02
C VAL A 307 14.02 25.79 14.13
N LYS A 308 14.43 26.53 15.16
CA LYS A 308 14.00 27.92 15.36
C LYS A 308 14.47 28.83 14.23
N ASP A 309 15.73 28.70 13.81
CA ASP A 309 16.32 29.56 12.78
C ASP A 309 15.61 29.39 11.43
N ASN A 310 15.30 28.15 11.06
CA ASN A 310 14.62 27.83 9.80
C ASN A 310 13.10 28.11 9.80
N VAL A 311 12.48 28.28 10.99
CA VAL A 311 11.04 28.48 11.12
C VAL A 311 10.65 29.89 11.58
N ASN A 312 11.60 30.69 12.07
CA ASN A 312 11.32 32.07 12.57
C ASN A 312 10.65 32.99 11.53
N GLU A 313 10.77 32.72 10.24
CA GLU A 313 10.01 33.39 9.19
C GLU A 313 8.54 32.99 9.17
N LEU A 314 8.23 31.73 9.50
CA LEU A 314 6.85 31.20 9.54
C LEU A 314 6.00 31.83 10.65
N SER A 315 6.62 32.21 11.76
CA SER A 315 5.89 32.84 12.89
C SER A 315 5.61 34.34 12.69
N LYS A 316 6.29 35.00 11.74
CA LYS A 316 6.13 36.43 11.47
C LYS A 316 5.15 36.74 10.33
N ASP A 317 4.92 35.79 9.44
CA ASP A 317 4.01 35.97 8.31
C ASP A 317 2.63 35.37 8.64
N THR A 318 1.72 36.25 9.06
CA THR A 318 0.29 35.95 9.27
C THR A 318 -0.43 35.51 7.99
N ASP A 319 0.27 35.38 6.87
CA ASP A 319 -0.24 35.05 5.54
C ASP A 319 0.07 33.59 5.11
N LEU A 320 0.45 32.73 6.08
CA LEU A 320 0.77 31.33 5.84
C LEU A 320 -0.41 30.49 5.31
N SER A 321 -1.63 31.00 5.40
CA SER A 321 -2.81 30.35 4.79
C SER A 321 -2.75 30.26 3.26
N LYS A 322 -1.83 31.00 2.61
CA LYS A 322 -1.65 31.00 1.15
C LYS A 322 -0.66 29.96 0.63
N PHE A 323 0.16 29.38 1.51
CA PHE A 323 1.20 28.41 1.13
C PHE A 323 0.93 26.99 1.64
N ILE A 324 -0.19 26.79 2.32
CA ILE A 324 -0.59 25.47 2.84
C ILE A 324 -1.81 25.03 2.03
N LEU A 325 -1.55 24.26 0.99
CA LEU A 325 -2.57 23.46 0.31
C LEU A 325 -2.82 22.15 1.07
#